data_19fe0cecb18b79ac4f29e4fbe47c6a4d
#
_entry.id   19fe0cecb18b79ac4f29e4fbe47c6a4d
#
_cell.length_a   1.000
_cell.length_b   1.000
_cell.length_c   1.000
_cell.angle_alpha   90.00
_cell.angle_beta   90.00
_cell.angle_gamma   90.00
#
_symmetry.space_group_name_H-M   'P 1'
#
loop_
_entity.id
_entity.type
_entity.pdbx_description
1 polymer ?
#
loop_
_entity_poly.entity_id
_entity_poly.type
_entity_poly.pdbx_seq_one_letter_code
_entity_poly.pdbx_strand_id
1 'polypeptide(L)'
;MKLDVLRRYRAQLEEVLRMDLFILRQDLLDAEAISRQLDAHLRLTTDAYLAKAGEGVALDEFLVWQSMVAAETSKLAAARQVEGRLRKAWNQKQDELREAMQDRRKLDRLAERMRQQRHLVQHRVDQIEMDEAARRASMM
;
A
#
# COMPACT_ATOMS: atom_id res chain seq x y z
N MET A 1 17.87 -6.38 23.90
CA MET A 1 17.10 -5.24 24.43
C MET A 1 15.70 -5.19 23.86
N LYS A 2 14.74 -4.78 24.65
CA LYS A 2 13.34 -4.69 24.22
C LYS A 2 13.16 -3.77 23.01
N LEU A 3 13.92 -2.68 22.93
CA LEU A 3 13.85 -1.74 21.82
C LEU A 3 14.27 -2.35 20.48
N ASP A 4 15.32 -3.16 20.47
CA ASP A 4 15.80 -3.84 19.26
C ASP A 4 14.76 -4.85 18.75
N VAL A 5 14.09 -5.55 19.66
CA VAL A 5 12.99 -6.48 19.32
C VAL A 5 11.84 -5.72 18.67
N LEU A 6 11.44 -4.57 19.24
CA LEU A 6 10.39 -3.72 18.67
C LEU A 6 10.77 -3.19 17.29
N ARG A 7 12.02 -2.76 17.10
CA ARG A 7 12.51 -2.28 15.80
C ARG A 7 12.46 -3.37 14.73
N ARG A 8 12.86 -4.59 15.08
CA ARG A 8 12.79 -5.75 14.17
C ARG A 8 11.34 -6.09 13.82
N TYR A 9 10.46 -6.08 14.81
CA TYR A 9 9.04 -6.32 14.61
C TYR A 9 8.43 -5.29 13.64
N ARG A 10 8.74 -4.01 13.84
CA ARG A 10 8.26 -2.94 12.95
C ARG A 10 8.82 -3.06 11.54
N ALA A 11 10.08 -3.44 11.39
CA ALA A 11 10.67 -3.69 10.07
C ALA A 11 10.00 -4.85 9.35
N GLN A 12 9.68 -5.93 10.07
CA GLN A 12 8.94 -7.07 9.51
C GLN A 12 7.53 -6.68 9.10
N LEU A 13 6.85 -5.86 9.90
CA LEU A 13 5.53 -5.35 9.58
C LEU A 13 5.54 -4.52 8.29
N GLU A 14 6.53 -3.64 8.11
CA GLU A 14 6.70 -2.89 6.87
C GLU A 14 6.88 -3.80 5.66
N GLU A 15 7.68 -4.87 5.79
CA GLU A 15 7.87 -5.85 4.71
C GLU A 15 6.57 -6.54 4.34
N VAL A 16 5.80 -7.00 5.32
CA VAL A 16 4.49 -7.62 5.09
C VAL A 16 3.55 -6.65 4.38
N LEU A 17 3.50 -5.40 4.82
CA LEU A 17 2.64 -4.37 4.20
C LEU A 17 3.08 -4.04 2.78
N ARG A 18 4.39 -4.03 2.49
CA ARG A 18 4.89 -3.84 1.11
C ARG A 18 4.51 -5.00 0.21
N MET A 19 4.58 -6.23 0.71
CA MET A 19 4.14 -7.41 -0.04
C MET A 19 2.65 -7.36 -0.32
N ASP A 20 1.85 -7.01 0.68
CA ASP A 20 0.40 -6.86 0.52
C ASP A 20 0.06 -5.77 -0.50
N LEU A 21 0.77 -4.65 -0.47
CA LEU A 21 0.63 -3.58 -1.46
C LEU A 21 0.96 -4.04 -2.87
N PHE A 22 2.02 -4.81 -3.03
CA PHE A 22 2.40 -5.36 -4.33
C PHE A 22 1.28 -6.25 -4.89
N ILE A 23 0.75 -7.15 -4.08
CA ILE A 23 -0.35 -8.04 -4.49
C ILE A 23 -1.60 -7.23 -4.84
N LEU A 24 -1.99 -6.28 -4.00
CA LEU A 24 -3.15 -5.41 -4.26
C LEU A 24 -2.97 -4.58 -5.52
N ARG A 25 -1.76 -4.10 -5.79
CA ARG A 25 -1.48 -3.36 -7.02
C ARG A 25 -1.65 -4.22 -8.25
N GLN A 26 -1.16 -5.46 -8.22
CA GLN A 26 -1.35 -6.40 -9.33
C GLN A 26 -2.83 -6.71 -9.55
N ASP A 27 -3.56 -6.99 -8.49
CA ASP A 27 -5.00 -7.24 -8.55
C ASP A 27 -5.76 -6.02 -9.10
N LEU A 28 -5.39 -4.82 -8.67
CA LEU A 28 -6.00 -3.58 -9.18
C LEU A 28 -5.72 -3.37 -10.65
N LEU A 29 -4.49 -3.60 -11.11
CA LEU A 29 -4.12 -3.47 -12.53
C LEU A 29 -4.90 -4.48 -13.38
N ASP A 30 -5.05 -5.70 -12.90
CA ASP A 30 -5.85 -6.74 -13.59
C ASP A 30 -7.32 -6.33 -13.65
N ALA A 31 -7.87 -5.83 -12.55
CA ALA A 31 -9.25 -5.35 -12.49
C ALA A 31 -9.50 -4.15 -13.42
N GLU A 32 -8.56 -3.21 -13.49
CA GLU A 32 -8.61 -2.08 -14.42
C GLU A 32 -8.58 -2.55 -15.87
N ALA A 33 -7.76 -3.55 -16.21
CA ALA A 33 -7.69 -4.12 -17.54
C ALA A 33 -9.01 -4.80 -17.92
N ILE A 34 -9.61 -5.56 -17.01
CA ILE A 34 -10.91 -6.22 -17.22
C ILE A 34 -11.99 -5.16 -17.46
N SER A 35 -12.04 -4.11 -16.65
CA SER A 35 -13.02 -3.02 -16.82
C SER A 35 -12.87 -2.34 -18.18
N ARG A 36 -11.64 -2.09 -18.63
CA ARG A 36 -11.39 -1.49 -19.95
C ARG A 36 -11.83 -2.40 -21.08
N GLN A 37 -11.55 -3.71 -21.00
CA GLN A 37 -11.97 -4.66 -21.99
C GLN A 37 -13.50 -4.76 -22.09
N LEU A 38 -14.18 -4.80 -20.95
CA LEU A 38 -15.64 -4.84 -20.91
C LEU A 38 -16.25 -3.55 -21.44
N ASP A 39 -15.68 -2.41 -21.12
CA ASP A 39 -16.12 -1.11 -21.64
C ASP A 39 -15.95 -1.02 -23.17
N ALA A 40 -14.81 -1.46 -23.68
CA ALA A 40 -14.54 -1.49 -25.11
C ALA A 40 -15.51 -2.43 -25.84
N HIS A 41 -15.78 -3.61 -25.28
CA HIS A 41 -16.71 -4.57 -25.83
C HIS A 41 -18.14 -4.02 -25.85
N LEU A 42 -18.57 -3.37 -24.77
CA LEU A 42 -19.88 -2.73 -24.70
C LEU A 42 -20.04 -1.65 -25.77
N ARG A 43 -19.01 -0.83 -25.99
CA ARG A 43 -19.01 0.20 -27.04
C ARG A 43 -19.14 -0.41 -28.42
N LEU A 44 -18.41 -1.49 -28.71
CA LEU A 44 -18.51 -2.18 -29.97
C LEU A 44 -19.90 -2.77 -30.20
N THR A 45 -20.48 -3.40 -29.19
CA THR A 45 -21.84 -3.95 -29.26
C THR A 45 -22.86 -2.83 -29.48
N THR A 46 -22.74 -1.73 -28.77
CA THR A 46 -23.63 -0.58 -28.91
C THR A 46 -23.54 0.05 -30.30
N ASP A 47 -22.32 0.22 -30.81
CA ASP A 47 -22.09 0.79 -32.14
C ASP A 47 -22.64 -0.15 -33.26
N ALA A 48 -22.45 -1.45 -33.11
CA ALA A 48 -23.01 -2.45 -34.02
C ALA A 48 -24.54 -2.45 -34.03
N TYR A 49 -25.14 -2.31 -32.85
CA TYR A 49 -26.58 -2.16 -32.71
C TYR A 49 -27.11 -0.90 -33.40
N LEU A 50 -26.46 0.25 -33.17
CA LEU A 50 -26.87 1.53 -33.76
C LEU A 50 -26.76 1.50 -35.29
N ALA A 51 -25.71 0.88 -35.81
CA ALA A 51 -25.56 0.67 -37.27
C ALA A 51 -26.69 -0.16 -37.83
N LYS A 52 -27.05 -1.26 -37.19
CA LYS A 52 -28.18 -2.10 -37.59
C LYS A 52 -29.53 -1.41 -37.45
N ALA A 53 -29.73 -0.64 -36.39
CA ALA A 53 -30.95 0.10 -36.15
C ALA A 53 -31.20 1.16 -37.26
N GLY A 54 -30.12 1.75 -37.82
CA GLY A 54 -30.21 2.66 -38.96
C GLY A 54 -30.69 1.99 -40.26
N GLU A 55 -30.53 0.69 -40.42
CA GLU A 55 -30.99 -0.10 -41.57
C GLU A 55 -32.41 -0.67 -41.38
N GLY A 56 -32.96 -0.56 -40.15
CA GLY A 56 -34.21 -1.16 -39.77
C GLY A 56 -34.04 -2.54 -39.12
N VAL A 57 -34.61 -2.70 -37.95
CA VAL A 57 -34.50 -3.92 -37.13
C VAL A 57 -35.86 -4.44 -36.76
N ALA A 58 -36.10 -5.76 -36.92
CA ALA A 58 -37.29 -6.42 -36.45
C ALA A 58 -37.35 -6.40 -34.91
N LEU A 59 -38.55 -6.46 -34.34
CA LEU A 59 -38.77 -6.43 -32.90
C LEU A 59 -37.98 -7.52 -32.17
N ASP A 60 -37.93 -8.71 -32.71
CA ASP A 60 -37.20 -9.86 -32.14
C ASP A 60 -35.71 -9.59 -32.06
N GLU A 61 -35.10 -9.02 -33.11
CA GLU A 61 -33.69 -8.61 -33.12
C GLU A 61 -33.42 -7.46 -32.11
N PHE A 62 -34.32 -6.49 -32.03
CA PHE A 62 -34.24 -5.42 -31.08
C PHE A 62 -34.15 -5.93 -29.64
N LEU A 63 -35.02 -6.88 -29.28
CA LEU A 63 -35.05 -7.47 -27.94
C LEU A 63 -33.75 -8.23 -27.62
N VAL A 64 -33.19 -8.95 -28.61
CA VAL A 64 -31.90 -9.66 -28.45
C VAL A 64 -30.78 -8.67 -28.20
N TRP A 65 -30.67 -7.59 -29.00
CA TRP A 65 -29.67 -6.58 -28.82
C TRP A 65 -29.78 -5.84 -27.44
N GLN A 66 -31.02 -5.53 -27.07
CA GLN A 66 -31.28 -4.91 -25.79
C GLN A 66 -30.84 -5.79 -24.63
N SER A 67 -31.11 -7.09 -24.70
CA SER A 67 -30.71 -8.08 -23.73
C SER A 67 -29.19 -8.19 -23.65
N MET A 68 -28.49 -8.19 -24.78
CA MET A 68 -27.02 -8.24 -24.84
C MET A 68 -26.40 -7.00 -24.22
N VAL A 69 -26.88 -5.82 -24.56
CA VAL A 69 -26.39 -4.56 -24.01
C VAL A 69 -26.63 -4.50 -22.51
N ALA A 70 -27.79 -4.93 -22.04
CA ALA A 70 -28.10 -4.99 -20.62
C ALA A 70 -27.16 -5.93 -19.86
N ALA A 71 -26.90 -7.12 -20.41
CA ALA A 71 -25.98 -8.10 -19.81
C ALA A 71 -24.55 -7.57 -19.74
N GLU A 72 -24.06 -6.95 -20.81
CA GLU A 72 -22.71 -6.37 -20.88
C GLU A 72 -22.56 -5.18 -19.95
N THR A 73 -23.58 -4.32 -19.85
CA THR A 73 -23.62 -3.20 -18.92
C THR A 73 -23.55 -3.69 -17.48
N SER A 74 -24.28 -4.75 -17.14
CA SER A 74 -24.24 -5.37 -15.82
C SER A 74 -22.88 -5.94 -15.47
N LYS A 75 -22.22 -6.62 -16.42
CA LYS A 75 -20.86 -7.15 -16.25
C LYS A 75 -19.86 -6.01 -16.00
N LEU A 76 -19.96 -4.94 -16.76
CA LEU A 76 -19.08 -3.78 -16.61
C LEU A 76 -19.29 -3.12 -15.24
N ALA A 77 -20.53 -2.96 -14.80
CA ALA A 77 -20.84 -2.40 -13.49
C ALA A 77 -20.24 -3.25 -12.35
N ALA A 78 -20.36 -4.59 -12.46
CA ALA A 78 -19.77 -5.51 -11.49
C ALA A 78 -18.24 -5.41 -11.47
N ALA A 79 -17.61 -5.34 -12.65
CA ALA A 79 -16.16 -5.19 -12.77
C ALA A 79 -15.65 -3.87 -12.16
N ARG A 80 -16.36 -2.77 -12.39
CA ARG A 80 -16.04 -1.46 -11.80
C ARG A 80 -16.19 -1.46 -10.29
N GLN A 81 -17.13 -2.23 -9.76
CA GLN A 81 -17.31 -2.40 -8.33
C GLN A 81 -16.13 -3.12 -7.69
N VAL A 82 -15.63 -4.18 -8.32
CA VAL A 82 -14.43 -4.91 -7.90
C VAL A 82 -13.22 -3.97 -7.93
N GLU A 83 -13.04 -3.26 -9.02
CA GLU A 83 -11.97 -2.25 -9.17
C GLU A 83 -12.00 -1.21 -8.06
N GLY A 84 -13.18 -0.67 -7.75
CA GLY A 84 -13.36 0.30 -6.67
C GLY A 84 -13.00 -0.24 -5.29
N ARG A 85 -13.35 -1.48 -5.00
CA ARG A 85 -12.98 -2.15 -3.74
C ARG A 85 -11.48 -2.36 -3.63
N LEU A 86 -10.84 -2.79 -4.69
CA LEU A 86 -9.39 -3.00 -4.72
C LEU A 86 -8.64 -1.69 -4.59
N ARG A 87 -9.12 -0.62 -5.21
CA ARG A 87 -8.53 0.72 -5.08
C ARG A 87 -8.62 1.24 -3.64
N LYS A 88 -9.75 1.04 -3.00
CA LYS A 88 -9.93 1.37 -1.57
C LYS A 88 -8.96 0.58 -0.68
N ALA A 89 -8.88 -0.73 -0.91
CA ALA A 89 -7.99 -1.60 -0.15
C ALA A 89 -6.52 -1.19 -0.33
N TRP A 90 -6.13 -0.85 -1.55
CA TRP A 90 -4.77 -0.39 -1.86
C TRP A 90 -4.45 0.94 -1.17
N ASN A 91 -5.37 1.91 -1.22
CA ASN A 91 -5.22 3.19 -0.52
C ASN A 91 -5.07 2.99 0.99
N GLN A 92 -5.89 2.12 1.57
CA GLN A 92 -5.84 1.81 3.00
C GLN A 92 -4.51 1.16 3.39
N LYS A 93 -4.01 0.23 2.59
CA LYS A 93 -2.70 -0.40 2.82
C LYS A 93 -1.55 0.60 2.69
N GLN A 94 -1.63 1.54 1.78
CA GLN A 94 -0.65 2.64 1.68
C GLN A 94 -0.61 3.47 2.95
N ASP A 95 -1.77 3.79 3.50
CA ASP A 95 -1.87 4.55 4.75
C ASP A 95 -1.29 3.75 5.93
N GLU A 96 -1.59 2.46 6.00
CA GLU A 96 -1.03 1.56 7.02
C GLU A 96 0.50 1.47 6.92
N LEU A 97 1.04 1.38 5.71
CA LEU A 97 2.49 1.35 5.50
C LEU A 97 3.12 2.68 5.93
N ARG A 98 2.50 3.80 5.58
CA ARG A 98 2.98 5.13 5.95
C ARG A 98 3.03 5.27 7.47
N GLU A 99 2.00 4.83 8.16
CA GLU A 99 1.92 4.83 9.62
C GLU A 99 3.00 3.93 10.23
N ALA A 100 3.18 2.72 9.71
CA ALA A 100 4.23 1.80 10.15
C ALA A 100 5.63 2.40 9.97
N MET A 101 5.88 3.07 8.86
CA MET A 101 7.15 3.77 8.61
C MET A 101 7.38 4.91 9.59
N GLN A 102 6.35 5.67 9.91
CA GLN A 102 6.44 6.75 10.92
C GLN A 102 6.75 6.18 12.29
N ASP A 103 6.10 5.10 12.69
CA ASP A 103 6.35 4.43 13.97
C ASP A 103 7.78 3.89 14.05
N ARG A 104 8.29 3.29 12.98
CA ARG A 104 9.69 2.86 12.91
C ARG A 104 10.65 4.03 13.08
N ARG A 105 10.40 5.15 12.40
CA ARG A 105 11.24 6.36 12.52
C ARG A 105 11.26 6.89 13.95
N LYS A 106 10.13 6.85 14.65
CA LYS A 106 10.06 7.24 16.06
C LYS A 106 10.93 6.33 16.93
N LEU A 107 10.88 5.03 16.70
CA LEU A 107 11.71 4.06 17.42
C LEU A 107 13.20 4.26 17.11
N ASP A 108 13.55 4.54 15.85
CA ASP A 108 14.92 4.83 15.44
C ASP A 108 15.48 6.07 16.14
N ARG A 109 14.66 7.13 16.23
CA ARG A 109 15.04 8.36 16.97
C ARG A 109 15.24 8.08 18.46
N LEU A 110 14.36 7.28 19.05
CA LEU A 110 14.48 6.90 20.47
C LEU A 110 15.75 6.09 20.70
N ALA A 111 16.04 5.11 19.82
CA ALA A 111 17.26 4.31 19.89
C ALA A 111 18.52 5.20 19.80
N GLU A 112 18.52 6.19 18.92
CA GLU A 112 19.63 7.13 18.76
C GLU A 112 19.82 7.99 20.01
N ARG A 113 18.74 8.51 20.60
CA ARG A 113 18.81 9.25 21.85
C ARG A 113 19.38 8.42 23.00
N MET A 114 18.92 7.17 23.11
CA MET A 114 19.43 6.26 24.14
C MET A 114 20.92 5.97 23.96
N ARG A 115 21.36 5.77 22.71
CA ARG A 115 22.76 5.59 22.38
C ARG A 115 23.62 6.81 22.77
N GLN A 116 23.13 8.00 22.46
CA GLN A 116 23.79 9.25 22.82
C GLN A 116 23.88 9.43 24.33
N GLN A 117 22.82 9.12 25.07
CA GLN A 117 22.84 9.18 26.54
C GLN A 117 23.84 8.22 27.15
N ARG A 118 23.92 6.98 26.65
CA ARG A 118 24.89 6.00 27.09
C ARG A 118 26.32 6.48 26.83
N HIS A 119 26.52 7.08 25.67
CA HIS A 119 27.83 7.62 25.28
C HIS A 119 28.27 8.76 26.23
N LEU A 120 27.33 9.64 26.55
CA LEU A 120 27.58 10.75 27.52
C LEU A 120 27.88 10.22 28.91
N VAL A 121 27.13 9.23 29.39
CA VAL A 121 27.36 8.61 30.69
C VAL A 121 28.74 7.95 30.72
N GLN A 122 29.10 7.21 29.71
CA GLN A 122 30.40 6.55 29.61
C GLN A 122 31.53 7.57 29.57
N HIS A 123 31.36 8.64 28.84
CA HIS A 123 32.34 9.75 28.81
C HIS A 123 32.54 10.37 30.18
N ARG A 124 31.49 10.58 30.97
CA ARG A 124 31.59 11.08 32.34
C ARG A 124 32.32 10.13 33.26
N VAL A 125 32.01 8.83 33.16
CA VAL A 125 32.69 7.78 33.93
C VAL A 125 34.18 7.76 33.62
N ASP A 126 34.54 7.78 32.33
CA ASP A 126 35.94 7.84 31.88
C ASP A 126 36.66 9.07 32.39
N GLN A 127 35.98 10.23 32.39
CA GLN A 127 36.53 11.48 32.91
C GLN A 127 36.82 11.39 34.41
N ILE A 128 35.90 10.83 35.19
CA ILE A 128 36.05 10.61 36.62
C ILE A 128 37.24 9.68 36.91
N GLU A 129 37.37 8.60 36.18
CA GLU A 129 38.47 7.65 36.30
C GLU A 129 39.81 8.30 35.96
N MET A 130 39.87 9.13 34.93
CA MET A 130 41.08 9.89 34.57
C MET A 130 41.44 10.89 35.62
N ASP A 131 40.48 11.60 36.18
CA ASP A 131 40.71 12.57 37.26
C ASP A 131 41.19 11.88 38.52
N GLU A 132 40.68 10.74 38.90
CA GLU A 132 41.15 9.91 40.02
C GLU A 132 42.59 9.40 39.79
N ALA A 133 42.88 8.91 38.59
CA ALA A 133 44.21 8.48 38.23
C ALA A 133 45.25 9.62 38.31
N ALA A 134 44.88 10.79 37.81
CA ALA A 134 45.69 12.01 37.91
C ALA A 134 45.92 12.42 39.35
N ARG A 135 44.88 12.33 40.20
CA ARG A 135 44.96 12.63 41.62
C ARG A 135 45.90 11.66 42.36
N ARG A 136 45.82 10.37 42.05
CA ARG A 136 46.73 9.33 42.60
C ARG A 136 48.18 9.58 42.17
N ALA A 137 48.38 9.94 40.92
CA ALA A 137 49.73 10.23 40.40
C ALA A 137 50.36 11.47 41.07
N SER A 138 49.54 12.49 41.40
CA SER A 138 50.04 13.70 42.08
C SER A 138 50.33 13.47 43.56
N MET A 139 49.79 12.42 44.18
CA MET A 139 50.05 12.07 45.58
C MET A 139 51.30 11.21 45.78
N MET A 140 51.86 10.68 44.72
CA MET A 140 53.11 9.97 44.77
C MET A 140 54.25 10.94 44.51
#